data_58be6fde14841e791461e71334304d67
#
_entry.id   58be6fde14841e791461e71334304d67
#
_cell.length_a   1.000
_cell.length_b   1.000
_cell.length_c   1.000
_cell.angle_alpha   90.00
_cell.angle_beta   90.00
_cell.angle_gamma   90.00
#
_symmetry.space_group_name_H-M   'P 1'
#
loop_
_entity.id
_entity.type
_entity.pdbx_description
1 polymer ?
#
loop_
_entity_poly.entity_id
_entity_poly.type
_entity_poly.pdbx_seq_one_letter_code
_entity_poly.pdbx_strand_id
1 'polypeptide(L)'
;MLHTASRGCSRSWLRRLTALIAVSALAFVALPNVAVAANPMEYLDVSFGGTFAEDTYTTGGDEVARGSVTKHGSIPTKLDGGGITLAGGTNGVTFTSTASFSASGKVNKGFRAEMEYRTKQTPSNLATLFSAMGNIFVRANGSNLEYGFSTNPSGSTWNDYTKSVTLPSNNVKHIIQLTYLPGADGAASTLQLKVDGVAGETATSAAGELAAVSDSVGNKFGIGYEVNPASGAASRGLAGDVFRARVADSDAPWEILDASQLLHVNFNGTFSGTSYT
;
A
#
# COMPACT_ATOMS: atom_id res chain seq x y z
N MET A 1 -54.75 -74.54 31.47
CA MET A 1 -53.30 -74.29 31.64
C MET A 1 -52.88 -73.29 30.58
N LEU A 2 -52.75 -72.05 30.98
CA LEU A 2 -52.28 -70.99 30.08
C LEU A 2 -50.79 -70.74 30.34
N HIS A 3 -49.94 -70.84 29.32
CA HIS A 3 -48.57 -70.44 29.39
C HIS A 3 -48.43 -69.03 28.77
N THR A 4 -48.12 -68.05 29.54
CA THR A 4 -47.74 -66.69 29.14
C THR A 4 -46.25 -66.65 28.92
N ALA A 5 -45.82 -66.42 27.63
CA ALA A 5 -44.44 -66.14 27.29
C ALA A 5 -44.16 -64.65 27.35
N SER A 6 -43.38 -64.24 28.33
CA SER A 6 -42.82 -62.88 28.43
C SER A 6 -41.65 -62.72 27.42
N ARG A 7 -41.80 -61.81 26.45
CA ARG A 7 -40.70 -61.42 25.57
C ARG A 7 -39.94 -60.29 26.26
N GLY A 8 -38.72 -60.59 26.72
CA GLY A 8 -37.79 -59.60 27.21
C GLY A 8 -37.23 -58.75 26.03
N CYS A 9 -37.60 -57.49 25.96
CA CYS A 9 -37.03 -56.57 25.01
C CYS A 9 -35.63 -56.14 25.52
N SER A 10 -34.61 -56.46 24.74
CA SER A 10 -33.22 -56.30 25.14
C SER A 10 -32.82 -54.82 25.26
N ARG A 11 -32.41 -54.40 26.45
CA ARG A 11 -31.91 -53.06 26.79
C ARG A 11 -30.57 -52.72 26.11
N SER A 12 -30.06 -53.57 25.25
CA SER A 12 -28.76 -53.37 24.56
C SER A 12 -28.84 -52.40 23.39
N TRP A 13 -30.02 -52.18 22.83
CA TRP A 13 -30.17 -51.27 21.66
C TRP A 13 -30.17 -49.80 22.04
N LEU A 14 -30.73 -49.46 23.21
CA LEU A 14 -30.70 -48.07 23.67
C LEU A 14 -29.31 -47.56 24.07
N ARG A 15 -28.42 -48.45 24.51
CA ARG A 15 -27.05 -48.05 24.88
C ARG A 15 -26.16 -47.82 23.66
N ARG A 16 -26.46 -48.42 22.52
CA ARG A 16 -25.73 -48.20 21.27
C ARG A 16 -26.16 -46.91 20.55
N LEU A 17 -27.43 -46.51 20.69
CA LEU A 17 -27.92 -45.26 20.12
C LEU A 17 -27.40 -44.02 20.86
N THR A 18 -27.30 -44.08 22.17
CA THR A 18 -26.73 -42.97 22.99
C THR A 18 -25.23 -42.79 22.79
N ALA A 19 -24.48 -43.86 22.51
CA ALA A 19 -23.06 -43.76 22.22
C ALA A 19 -22.78 -43.12 20.83
N LEU A 20 -23.66 -43.38 19.84
CA LEU A 20 -23.50 -42.79 18.49
C LEU A 20 -23.84 -41.29 18.46
N ILE A 21 -24.80 -40.84 19.28
CA ILE A 21 -25.18 -39.42 19.36
C ILE A 21 -24.13 -38.61 20.13
N ALA A 22 -23.47 -39.22 21.14
CA ALA A 22 -22.41 -38.53 21.90
C ALA A 22 -21.15 -38.33 21.09
N VAL A 23 -20.80 -39.24 20.15
CA VAL A 23 -19.60 -39.07 19.29
C VAL A 23 -19.83 -38.04 18.17
N SER A 24 -21.07 -37.93 17.66
CA SER A 24 -21.38 -36.90 16.64
C SER A 24 -21.50 -35.50 17.25
N ALA A 25 -21.82 -35.33 18.51
CA ALA A 25 -21.89 -34.04 19.18
C ALA A 25 -20.49 -33.47 19.55
N LEU A 26 -19.48 -34.35 19.76
CA LEU A 26 -18.11 -33.93 20.06
C LEU A 26 -17.31 -33.50 18.79
N ALA A 27 -17.73 -33.94 17.63
CA ALA A 27 -17.06 -33.57 16.38
C ALA A 27 -17.39 -32.15 15.88
N PHE A 28 -18.39 -31.48 16.47
CA PHE A 28 -18.83 -30.15 16.06
C PHE A 28 -18.21 -28.99 16.89
N VAL A 29 -17.40 -29.29 17.91
CA VAL A 29 -16.93 -28.26 18.87
C VAL A 29 -15.49 -27.77 18.63
N ALA A 30 -14.83 -28.25 17.61
CA ALA A 30 -13.43 -27.82 17.34
C ALA A 30 -13.11 -27.61 15.87
N LEU A 31 -13.95 -26.86 15.18
CA LEU A 31 -13.39 -26.10 14.07
C LEU A 31 -12.73 -24.87 14.70
N PRO A 32 -11.39 -24.73 14.58
CA PRO A 32 -10.78 -23.48 14.96
C PRO A 32 -11.52 -22.38 14.20
N ASN A 33 -11.91 -21.30 14.87
CA ASN A 33 -12.29 -20.08 14.20
C ASN A 33 -11.09 -19.71 13.35
N VAL A 34 -11.09 -20.14 12.09
CA VAL A 34 -10.19 -19.57 11.08
C VAL A 34 -10.67 -18.13 11.00
N ALA A 35 -9.97 -17.25 11.71
CA ALA A 35 -10.14 -15.83 11.51
C ALA A 35 -9.88 -15.64 10.01
N VAL A 36 -10.95 -15.40 9.25
CA VAL A 36 -10.82 -14.98 7.87
C VAL A 36 -10.03 -13.68 7.98
N ALA A 37 -8.77 -13.73 7.57
CA ALA A 37 -7.96 -12.53 7.51
C ALA A 37 -8.77 -11.51 6.70
N ALA A 38 -9.05 -10.35 7.29
CA ALA A 38 -9.73 -9.30 6.56
C ALA A 38 -8.89 -9.03 5.29
N ASN A 39 -9.54 -9.00 4.13
CA ASN A 39 -8.82 -8.65 2.91
C ASN A 39 -8.15 -7.29 3.11
N PRO A 40 -6.85 -7.16 2.78
CA PRO A 40 -6.14 -5.90 2.89
C PRO A 40 -6.89 -4.80 2.17
N MET A 41 -7.01 -3.64 2.80
CA MET A 41 -7.78 -2.54 2.25
C MET A 41 -6.92 -1.75 1.25
N GLU A 42 -7.52 -1.44 0.11
CA GLU A 42 -7.01 -0.49 -0.86
C GLU A 42 -7.64 0.87 -0.64
N TYR A 43 -6.82 1.90 -0.50
CA TYR A 43 -7.28 3.28 -0.23
C TYR A 43 -7.27 4.13 -1.49
N LEU A 44 -6.28 3.93 -2.33
CA LEU A 44 -6.10 4.59 -3.61
C LEU A 44 -5.61 3.57 -4.63
N ASP A 45 -6.21 3.57 -5.81
CA ASP A 45 -5.68 2.97 -7.04
C ASP A 45 -6.19 3.79 -8.22
N VAL A 46 -5.32 4.59 -8.80
CA VAL A 46 -5.67 5.51 -9.89
C VAL A 46 -4.66 5.41 -11.02
N SER A 47 -5.16 5.27 -12.22
CA SER A 47 -4.43 5.38 -13.49
C SER A 47 -4.66 6.74 -14.17
N PHE A 48 -5.34 7.65 -13.48
CA PHE A 48 -5.72 8.98 -13.94
C PHE A 48 -6.60 8.98 -15.21
N GLY A 49 -7.42 7.94 -15.36
CA GLY A 49 -8.45 7.84 -16.39
C GLY A 49 -9.63 8.79 -16.18
N GLY A 50 -9.84 9.23 -14.93
CA GLY A 50 -10.89 10.15 -14.50
C GLY A 50 -10.68 11.59 -14.97
N THR A 51 -11.26 12.56 -14.28
CA THR A 51 -11.26 13.98 -14.68
C THR A 51 -10.85 14.90 -13.55
N PHE A 52 -9.96 15.85 -13.82
CA PHE A 52 -9.70 16.98 -12.95
C PHE A 52 -10.68 18.12 -13.27
N ALA A 53 -11.49 18.51 -12.27
CA ALA A 53 -12.34 19.69 -12.33
C ALA A 53 -11.88 20.64 -11.22
N GLU A 54 -11.44 21.83 -11.60
CA GLU A 54 -10.78 22.77 -10.70
C GLU A 54 -9.61 22.08 -9.95
N ASP A 55 -9.72 21.91 -8.61
CA ASP A 55 -8.69 21.28 -7.79
C ASP A 55 -9.00 19.82 -7.46
N THR A 56 -10.15 19.29 -7.85
CA THR A 56 -10.61 17.96 -7.47
C THR A 56 -10.50 16.98 -8.63
N TYR A 57 -10.04 15.77 -8.35
CA TYR A 57 -10.05 14.65 -9.27
C TYR A 57 -11.25 13.74 -8.99
N THR A 58 -12.00 13.44 -10.03
CA THR A 58 -13.07 12.44 -10.01
C THR A 58 -12.55 11.18 -10.70
N THR A 59 -12.56 10.05 -9.99
CA THR A 59 -12.13 8.74 -10.50
C THR A 59 -12.95 8.30 -11.70
N GLY A 60 -12.33 7.57 -12.62
CA GLY A 60 -12.98 6.99 -13.80
C GLY A 60 -12.80 5.48 -13.85
N GLY A 61 -13.76 4.76 -14.45
CA GLY A 61 -13.67 3.31 -14.60
C GLY A 61 -13.57 2.56 -13.26
N ASP A 62 -12.59 1.66 -13.18
CA ASP A 62 -12.36 0.81 -12.00
C ASP A 62 -11.44 1.45 -10.94
N GLU A 63 -11.14 2.74 -11.08
CA GLU A 63 -10.28 3.45 -10.12
C GLU A 63 -10.92 3.54 -8.73
N VAL A 64 -10.08 3.40 -7.71
CA VAL A 64 -10.48 3.47 -6.30
C VAL A 64 -9.86 4.70 -5.64
N ALA A 65 -10.67 5.51 -4.96
CA ALA A 65 -10.20 6.55 -4.05
C ALA A 65 -11.10 6.60 -2.81
N ARG A 66 -10.62 6.06 -1.70
CA ARG A 66 -11.30 6.15 -0.40
C ARG A 66 -10.88 7.43 0.32
N GLY A 67 -11.27 8.55 -0.26
CA GLY A 67 -10.89 9.89 0.17
C GLY A 67 -10.99 10.88 -0.97
N SER A 68 -10.32 12.01 -0.84
CA SER A 68 -10.26 13.04 -1.88
C SER A 68 -8.91 13.05 -2.58
N VAL A 69 -8.93 13.23 -3.88
CA VAL A 69 -7.73 13.45 -4.70
C VAL A 69 -7.78 14.88 -5.22
N THR A 70 -6.75 15.67 -4.89
CA THR A 70 -6.67 17.08 -5.25
C THR A 70 -5.38 17.37 -6.00
N LYS A 71 -5.44 18.24 -7.01
CA LYS A 71 -4.24 18.77 -7.67
C LYS A 71 -3.69 19.99 -6.94
N HIS A 72 -2.42 20.22 -7.15
CA HIS A 72 -1.73 21.46 -6.77
C HIS A 72 -1.10 22.07 -8.02
N GLY A 73 -1.15 23.40 -8.12
CA GLY A 73 -0.64 24.12 -9.28
C GLY A 73 -1.51 23.94 -10.53
N SER A 74 -0.88 23.82 -11.69
CA SER A 74 -1.57 23.64 -12.96
C SER A 74 -2.30 22.32 -13.05
N ILE A 75 -3.39 22.27 -13.85
CA ILE A 75 -4.06 21.00 -14.17
C ILE A 75 -3.05 20.08 -14.88
N PRO A 76 -2.84 18.86 -14.38
CA PRO A 76 -1.96 17.90 -15.06
C PRO A 76 -2.47 17.60 -16.46
N THR A 77 -1.53 17.49 -17.41
CA THR A 77 -1.86 17.06 -18.78
C THR A 77 -2.10 15.55 -18.78
N LYS A 78 -3.24 15.11 -19.28
CA LYS A 78 -3.52 13.68 -19.48
C LYS A 78 -2.63 13.11 -20.59
N LEU A 79 -2.21 11.87 -20.39
CA LEU A 79 -1.46 11.10 -21.38
C LEU A 79 -2.41 10.19 -22.18
N ASP A 80 -2.13 10.02 -23.46
CA ASP A 80 -2.79 8.99 -24.26
C ASP A 80 -2.45 7.61 -23.69
N GLY A 81 -3.49 6.81 -23.42
CA GLY A 81 -3.32 5.50 -22.81
C GLY A 81 -3.26 5.47 -21.27
N GLY A 82 -3.57 6.57 -20.60
CA GLY A 82 -3.63 6.71 -19.16
C GLY A 82 -2.40 7.37 -18.54
N GLY A 83 -2.62 7.97 -17.37
CA GLY A 83 -1.60 8.74 -16.66
C GLY A 83 -1.70 10.24 -16.88
N ILE A 84 -0.81 10.95 -16.19
CA ILE A 84 -0.70 12.41 -16.22
C ILE A 84 0.75 12.86 -16.34
N THR A 85 0.96 14.02 -16.96
CA THR A 85 2.24 14.74 -16.92
C THR A 85 2.18 15.82 -15.84
N LEU A 86 3.18 15.82 -14.96
CA LEU A 86 3.41 16.85 -13.94
C LEU A 86 4.51 17.80 -14.41
N ALA A 87 4.30 19.10 -14.20
CA ALA A 87 5.24 20.13 -14.64
C ALA A 87 6.39 20.39 -13.66
N GLY A 88 6.40 19.73 -12.50
CA GLY A 88 7.40 19.99 -11.45
C GLY A 88 7.13 21.23 -10.61
N GLY A 89 8.07 21.61 -9.75
CA GLY A 89 7.96 22.79 -8.89
C GLY A 89 6.85 22.65 -7.83
N THR A 90 5.78 23.42 -7.98
CA THR A 90 4.60 23.39 -7.10
C THR A 90 3.47 22.50 -7.61
N ASN A 91 3.70 21.76 -8.70
CA ASN A 91 2.68 20.92 -9.30
C ASN A 91 2.75 19.49 -8.78
N GLY A 92 1.61 18.89 -8.51
CA GLY A 92 1.48 17.52 -8.06
C GLY A 92 0.06 17.16 -7.68
N VAL A 93 -0.12 15.99 -7.12
CA VAL A 93 -1.42 15.46 -6.71
C VAL A 93 -1.32 15.02 -5.24
N THR A 94 -2.33 15.35 -4.45
CA THR A 94 -2.47 14.87 -3.08
C THR A 94 -3.69 13.96 -2.96
N PHE A 95 -3.50 12.80 -2.39
CA PHE A 95 -4.56 11.95 -1.88
C PHE A 95 -4.72 12.17 -0.37
N THR A 96 -5.92 12.52 0.07
CA THR A 96 -6.29 12.61 1.49
C THR A 96 -7.20 11.45 1.82
N SER A 97 -6.70 10.46 2.56
CA SER A 97 -7.45 9.27 2.93
C SER A 97 -8.52 9.57 3.99
N THR A 98 -9.65 8.88 3.90
CA THR A 98 -10.65 8.85 4.98
C THR A 98 -10.23 7.96 6.15
N ALA A 99 -9.32 7.01 5.93
CA ALA A 99 -8.75 6.20 6.99
C ALA A 99 -7.65 6.95 7.74
N SER A 100 -7.55 6.73 9.03
CA SER A 100 -6.46 7.27 9.84
C SER A 100 -5.23 6.37 9.73
N PHE A 101 -4.08 6.96 9.42
CA PHE A 101 -2.75 6.33 9.44
C PHE A 101 -1.92 6.80 10.62
N SER A 102 -2.43 7.76 11.38
CA SER A 102 -1.69 8.41 12.44
C SER A 102 -2.54 8.62 13.69
N ALA A 103 -1.88 8.63 14.83
CA ALA A 103 -2.43 9.06 16.12
C ALA A 103 -1.35 9.79 16.90
N SER A 104 -1.73 10.83 17.66
CA SER A 104 -0.83 11.59 18.54
C SER A 104 0.44 12.10 17.82
N GLY A 105 0.30 12.58 16.59
CA GLY A 105 1.42 13.10 15.79
C GLY A 105 2.42 12.05 15.30
N LYS A 106 2.05 10.78 15.29
CA LYS A 106 2.88 9.66 14.85
C LYS A 106 2.15 8.76 13.88
N VAL A 107 2.88 8.25 12.87
CA VAL A 107 2.35 7.25 11.92
C VAL A 107 2.36 5.90 12.60
N ASN A 108 1.21 5.43 13.01
CA ASN A 108 1.01 4.19 13.76
C ASN A 108 0.36 3.07 12.97
N LYS A 109 0.02 3.31 11.70
CA LYS A 109 -0.50 2.31 10.78
C LYS A 109 0.46 2.13 9.61
N GLY A 110 0.80 0.88 9.30
CA GLY A 110 1.61 0.53 8.13
C GLY A 110 0.84 0.70 6.83
N PHE A 111 1.57 0.97 5.75
CA PHE A 111 1.00 1.05 4.41
C PHE A 111 1.98 0.59 3.35
N ARG A 112 1.46 0.24 2.18
CA ARG A 112 2.17 0.12 0.92
C ARG A 112 1.75 1.24 -0.01
N ALA A 113 2.74 1.77 -0.75
CA ALA A 113 2.50 2.69 -1.84
C ALA A 113 3.25 2.22 -3.07
N GLU A 114 2.60 2.35 -4.22
CA GLU A 114 3.17 1.98 -5.51
C GLU A 114 2.96 3.13 -6.49
N MET A 115 3.94 3.37 -7.33
CA MET A 115 3.81 4.37 -8.39
C MET A 115 4.56 3.91 -9.63
N GLU A 116 3.88 3.87 -10.78
CA GLU A 116 4.48 3.77 -12.09
C GLU A 116 4.73 5.18 -12.62
N TYR A 117 5.98 5.50 -12.93
CA TYR A 117 6.40 6.83 -13.29
C TYR A 117 7.46 6.84 -14.39
N ARG A 118 7.70 8.03 -14.95
CA ARG A 118 8.78 8.29 -15.89
C ARG A 118 9.32 9.71 -15.68
N THR A 119 10.58 9.84 -15.31
CA THR A 119 11.27 11.15 -15.32
C THR A 119 11.65 11.52 -16.75
N LYS A 120 11.50 12.80 -17.11
CA LYS A 120 11.91 13.31 -18.43
C LYS A 120 13.37 13.74 -18.46
N GLN A 121 13.89 14.12 -17.32
CA GLN A 121 15.27 14.54 -17.12
C GLN A 121 15.70 14.29 -15.67
N THR A 122 17.00 14.15 -15.45
CA THR A 122 17.55 14.10 -14.10
C THR A 122 17.27 15.43 -13.40
N PRO A 123 16.59 15.42 -12.25
CA PRO A 123 16.30 16.67 -11.53
C PRO A 123 17.59 17.35 -11.08
N SER A 124 17.70 18.67 -11.34
CA SER A 124 18.80 19.50 -10.84
C SER A 124 18.66 19.85 -9.36
N ASN A 125 17.45 19.73 -8.81
CA ASN A 125 17.08 19.95 -7.42
C ASN A 125 16.31 18.74 -6.92
N LEU A 126 16.02 18.69 -5.60
CA LEU A 126 15.16 17.67 -5.04
C LEU A 126 13.81 17.63 -5.75
N ALA A 127 13.41 16.46 -6.23
CA ALA A 127 12.13 16.22 -6.87
C ALA A 127 11.45 15.01 -6.20
N THR A 128 10.29 15.23 -5.60
CA THR A 128 9.59 14.19 -4.85
C THR A 128 8.73 13.35 -5.77
N LEU A 129 8.94 12.05 -5.75
CA LEU A 129 8.12 11.07 -6.45
C LEU A 129 6.88 10.74 -5.61
N PHE A 130 7.11 10.45 -4.35
CA PHE A 130 6.04 10.09 -3.40
C PHE A 130 6.36 10.64 -2.02
N SER A 131 5.33 11.11 -1.32
CA SER A 131 5.44 11.50 0.10
C SER A 131 4.22 11.04 0.88
N ALA A 132 4.37 10.84 2.18
CA ALA A 132 3.26 10.53 3.06
C ALA A 132 3.38 11.30 4.38
N MET A 133 2.27 11.94 4.76
CA MET A 133 2.09 12.61 6.04
C MET A 133 3.21 13.60 6.40
N GLY A 134 3.87 14.13 5.38
CA GLY A 134 4.90 15.15 5.46
C GLY A 134 6.31 14.66 5.84
N ASN A 135 6.45 13.49 6.40
CA ASN A 135 7.72 13.01 6.95
C ASN A 135 8.19 11.64 6.44
N ILE A 136 7.47 11.03 5.52
CA ILE A 136 7.87 9.84 4.76
C ILE A 136 8.00 10.25 3.31
N PHE A 137 9.11 9.91 2.65
CA PHE A 137 9.38 10.38 1.29
C PHE A 137 10.14 9.39 0.42
N VAL A 138 9.95 9.52 -0.88
CA VAL A 138 10.80 9.03 -1.96
C VAL A 138 11.07 10.21 -2.89
N ARG A 139 12.34 10.60 -3.07
CA ARG A 139 12.71 11.78 -3.84
C ARG A 139 13.97 11.57 -4.65
N ALA A 140 14.03 12.14 -5.84
CA ALA A 140 15.24 12.22 -6.63
C ALA A 140 16.13 13.36 -6.10
N ASN A 141 17.41 13.09 -5.95
CA ASN A 141 18.45 14.04 -5.56
C ASN A 141 19.69 13.81 -6.43
N GLY A 142 19.82 14.59 -7.49
CA GLY A 142 20.84 14.36 -8.51
C GLY A 142 20.72 12.96 -9.12
N SER A 143 21.78 12.17 -9.05
CA SER A 143 21.84 10.80 -9.58
C SER A 143 21.29 9.72 -8.62
N ASN A 144 20.75 10.12 -7.47
CA ASN A 144 20.25 9.20 -6.46
C ASN A 144 18.73 9.33 -6.31
N LEU A 145 18.10 8.22 -5.95
CA LEU A 145 16.75 8.15 -5.44
C LEU A 145 16.84 7.90 -3.92
N GLU A 146 16.56 8.94 -3.15
CA GLU A 146 16.55 8.88 -1.69
C GLU A 146 15.16 8.51 -1.18
N TYR A 147 15.10 7.72 -0.13
CA TYR A 147 13.88 7.37 0.58
C TYR A 147 14.14 7.27 2.07
N GLY A 148 13.16 7.61 2.85
CA GLY A 148 13.33 7.64 4.29
C GLY A 148 12.13 8.24 5.01
N PHE A 149 12.29 8.40 6.32
CA PHE A 149 11.33 9.05 7.18
C PHE A 149 12.02 9.81 8.32
N SER A 150 11.32 10.81 8.84
CA SER A 150 11.75 11.57 10.02
C SER A 150 10.84 11.25 11.20
N THR A 151 11.43 11.20 12.40
CA THR A 151 10.70 10.96 13.66
C THR A 151 10.43 12.24 14.43
N ASN A 152 10.93 13.39 13.93
CA ASN A 152 10.75 14.70 14.53
C ASN A 152 10.07 15.70 13.57
N PRO A 153 8.83 16.14 13.84
CA PRO A 153 8.06 16.97 12.91
C PRO A 153 8.49 18.45 12.86
N SER A 154 9.21 18.95 13.85
CA SER A 154 9.41 20.38 14.02
C SER A 154 10.78 20.80 14.57
N GLY A 155 11.71 19.86 14.72
CA GLY A 155 13.00 20.13 15.31
C GLY A 155 14.04 20.65 14.32
N SER A 156 14.99 21.45 14.82
CA SER A 156 16.19 21.84 14.07
C SER A 156 17.14 20.68 13.79
N THR A 157 16.91 19.54 14.42
CA THR A 157 17.60 18.26 14.20
C THR A 157 16.57 17.23 13.78
N TRP A 158 16.53 16.96 12.48
CA TRP A 158 15.77 15.86 11.91
C TRP A 158 16.54 14.56 12.18
N ASN A 159 15.92 13.65 12.90
CA ASN A 159 16.42 12.27 12.92
C ASN A 159 15.92 11.59 11.65
N ASP A 160 16.65 11.80 10.56
CA ASP A 160 16.31 11.24 9.28
C ASP A 160 16.91 9.84 9.15
N TYR A 161 16.05 8.87 9.03
CA TYR A 161 16.40 7.50 8.66
C TYR A 161 16.30 7.39 7.15
N THR A 162 17.41 7.69 6.47
CA THR A 162 17.45 7.80 5.00
C THR A 162 18.35 6.75 4.39
N LYS A 163 17.92 6.21 3.27
CA LYS A 163 18.68 5.34 2.37
C LYS A 163 18.60 5.87 0.95
N SER A 164 19.45 5.36 0.07
CA SER A 164 19.43 5.73 -1.34
C SER A 164 19.76 4.55 -2.25
N VAL A 165 19.22 4.62 -3.46
CA VAL A 165 19.59 3.78 -4.60
C VAL A 165 19.93 4.68 -5.78
N THR A 166 20.55 4.15 -6.82
CA THR A 166 20.78 4.92 -8.05
C THR A 166 19.43 5.31 -8.67
N LEU A 167 19.29 6.57 -9.08
CA LEU A 167 18.13 7.03 -9.80
C LEU A 167 18.01 6.26 -11.12
N PRO A 168 16.86 5.65 -11.42
CA PRO A 168 16.61 4.97 -12.69
C PRO A 168 16.76 5.90 -13.90
N SER A 169 16.95 5.32 -15.06
CA SER A 169 17.16 6.06 -16.32
C SER A 169 15.96 6.92 -16.70
N ASN A 170 16.23 8.09 -17.26
CA ASN A 170 15.17 8.98 -17.76
C ASN A 170 14.47 8.40 -19.00
N ASN A 171 13.25 8.89 -19.26
CA ASN A 171 12.43 8.55 -20.44
C ASN A 171 12.02 7.06 -20.53
N VAL A 172 12.23 6.29 -19.49
CA VAL A 172 11.78 4.91 -19.32
C VAL A 172 10.77 4.86 -18.18
N LYS A 173 9.77 3.99 -18.29
CA LYS A 173 8.85 3.71 -17.21
C LYS A 173 9.53 2.89 -16.13
N HIS A 174 9.36 3.30 -14.90
CA HIS A 174 9.86 2.62 -13.71
C HIS A 174 8.75 2.49 -12.68
N ILE A 175 8.87 1.49 -11.82
CA ILE A 175 7.93 1.23 -10.72
C ILE A 175 8.67 1.39 -9.41
N ILE A 176 8.18 2.27 -8.54
CA ILE A 176 8.56 2.27 -7.13
C ILE A 176 7.48 1.60 -6.30
N GLN A 177 7.92 0.83 -5.32
CA GLN A 177 7.08 0.11 -4.36
C GLN A 177 7.65 0.37 -2.97
N LEU A 178 6.88 1.06 -2.13
CA LEU A 178 7.28 1.50 -0.81
C LEU A 178 6.46 0.76 0.25
N THR A 179 7.13 0.23 1.28
CA THR A 179 6.45 -0.32 2.46
C THR A 179 6.96 0.38 3.71
N TYR A 180 6.05 1.01 4.44
CA TYR A 180 6.31 1.52 5.79
C TYR A 180 5.65 0.61 6.81
N LEU A 181 6.41 0.18 7.81
CA LEU A 181 5.93 -0.60 8.95
C LEU A 181 6.28 0.17 10.23
N PRO A 182 5.28 0.62 11.01
CA PRO A 182 5.54 1.22 12.30
C PRO A 182 6.07 0.17 13.27
N GLY A 183 7.02 0.53 14.10
CA GLY A 183 7.51 -0.33 15.18
C GLY A 183 6.44 -0.54 16.24
N ALA A 184 5.96 -1.76 16.42
CA ALA A 184 5.07 -2.11 17.50
C ALA A 184 5.86 -2.45 18.78
N ASP A 185 5.26 -2.21 19.94
CA ASP A 185 5.78 -2.63 21.26
C ASP A 185 7.25 -2.25 21.52
N GLY A 186 7.64 -1.06 21.10
CA GLY A 186 9.00 -0.56 21.26
C GLY A 186 10.01 -1.07 20.21
N ALA A 187 9.57 -1.78 19.19
CA ALA A 187 10.41 -2.13 18.05
C ALA A 187 10.75 -0.90 17.18
N ALA A 188 11.72 -1.02 16.30
CA ALA A 188 12.06 0.01 15.33
C ALA A 188 11.03 0.05 14.19
N SER A 189 10.72 1.26 13.70
CA SER A 189 9.98 1.43 12.45
C SER A 189 10.89 1.17 11.25
N THR A 190 10.32 0.67 10.17
CA THR A 190 11.07 0.38 8.95
C THR A 190 10.39 0.96 7.71
N LEU A 191 11.22 1.37 6.75
CA LEU A 191 10.80 1.77 5.42
C LEU A 191 11.68 1.08 4.39
N GLN A 192 11.06 0.35 3.47
CA GLN A 192 11.75 -0.31 2.36
C GLN A 192 11.21 0.21 1.03
N LEU A 193 12.13 0.50 0.12
CA LEU A 193 11.84 0.82 -1.27
C LEU A 193 12.27 -0.35 -2.16
N LYS A 194 11.44 -0.68 -3.15
CA LYS A 194 11.85 -1.43 -4.33
C LYS A 194 11.74 -0.54 -5.55
N VAL A 195 12.67 -0.70 -6.48
CA VAL A 195 12.65 -0.05 -7.79
C VAL A 195 12.70 -1.15 -8.83
N ASP A 196 11.71 -1.23 -9.68
CA ASP A 196 11.57 -2.28 -10.71
C ASP A 196 11.73 -3.70 -10.12
N GLY A 197 11.13 -3.92 -8.95
CA GLY A 197 11.20 -5.18 -8.20
C GLY A 197 12.47 -5.40 -7.38
N VAL A 198 13.52 -4.60 -7.58
CA VAL A 198 14.79 -4.72 -6.84
C VAL A 198 14.72 -3.94 -5.53
N ALA A 199 14.86 -4.64 -4.40
CA ALA A 199 14.85 -4.03 -3.08
C ALA A 199 16.12 -3.25 -2.79
N GLY A 200 15.96 -2.00 -2.31
CA GLY A 200 17.02 -1.25 -1.67
C GLY A 200 17.24 -1.67 -0.21
N GLU A 201 18.17 -1.02 0.46
CA GLU A 201 18.37 -1.20 1.89
C GLU A 201 17.15 -0.74 2.70
N THR A 202 16.90 -1.34 3.84
CA THR A 202 15.83 -0.89 4.73
C THR A 202 16.29 0.30 5.57
N ALA A 203 15.56 1.41 5.53
CA ALA A 203 15.73 2.48 6.50
C ALA A 203 15.04 2.07 7.80
N THR A 204 15.77 2.12 8.92
CA THR A 204 15.32 1.59 10.21
C THR A 204 15.55 2.64 11.30
N SER A 205 14.51 2.98 12.07
CA SER A 205 14.61 3.92 13.20
C SER A 205 15.30 3.30 14.42
N ALA A 206 15.53 4.11 15.44
CA ALA A 206 15.76 3.58 16.77
C ALA A 206 14.51 2.86 17.30
N ALA A 207 14.71 1.98 18.27
CA ALA A 207 13.61 1.24 18.90
C ALA A 207 12.59 2.19 19.53
N GLY A 208 11.32 1.96 19.30
CA GLY A 208 10.21 2.77 19.81
C GLY A 208 9.95 4.08 19.05
N GLU A 209 10.75 4.42 18.04
CA GLU A 209 10.53 5.63 17.26
C GLU A 209 9.63 5.36 16.04
N LEU A 210 8.59 6.18 15.90
CA LEU A 210 7.65 6.17 14.78
C LEU A 210 7.86 7.40 13.91
N ALA A 211 7.60 7.28 12.61
CA ALA A 211 7.58 8.44 11.73
C ALA A 211 6.63 9.51 12.28
N ALA A 212 7.08 10.76 12.29
CA ALA A 212 6.29 11.87 12.77
C ALA A 212 5.26 12.32 11.72
N VAL A 213 4.17 12.87 12.18
CA VAL A 213 3.13 13.51 11.35
C VAL A 213 3.01 14.95 11.78
N SER A 214 2.90 15.86 10.83
CA SER A 214 2.42 17.19 11.13
C SER A 214 0.89 17.22 11.12
N ASP A 215 0.29 17.90 12.09
CA ASP A 215 -1.17 17.98 12.26
C ASP A 215 -1.90 18.51 11.03
N SER A 216 -1.23 19.36 10.24
CA SER A 216 -1.80 19.93 9.00
C SER A 216 -1.84 18.98 7.82
N VAL A 217 -1.14 17.85 7.87
CA VAL A 217 -0.99 16.92 6.74
C VAL A 217 -1.30 15.46 7.08
N GLY A 218 -1.93 15.22 8.24
CA GLY A 218 -2.36 13.89 8.65
C GLY A 218 -3.18 13.19 7.55
N ASN A 219 -2.89 11.91 7.29
CA ASN A 219 -3.54 11.07 6.26
C ASN A 219 -3.37 11.56 4.80
N LYS A 220 -2.44 12.48 4.52
CA LYS A 220 -2.16 12.96 3.16
C LYS A 220 -0.98 12.23 2.54
N PHE A 221 -1.15 11.86 1.28
CA PHE A 221 -0.13 11.24 0.44
C PHE A 221 0.10 12.11 -0.79
N GLY A 222 1.34 12.49 -1.04
CA GLY A 222 1.74 13.27 -2.22
C GLY A 222 2.22 12.36 -3.35
N ILE A 223 1.69 12.57 -4.54
CA ILE A 223 2.04 11.86 -5.77
C ILE A 223 2.74 12.85 -6.70
N GLY A 224 4.01 12.60 -7.00
CA GLY A 224 4.85 13.53 -7.72
C GLY A 224 5.06 14.85 -7.00
N TYR A 225 4.99 14.86 -5.65
CA TYR A 225 4.88 16.08 -4.88
C TYR A 225 5.20 15.86 -3.40
N GLU A 226 5.80 16.84 -2.76
CA GLU A 226 6.03 16.82 -1.30
C GLU A 226 4.91 17.56 -0.57
N VAL A 227 4.19 16.85 0.27
CA VAL A 227 3.28 17.46 1.24
C VAL A 227 4.13 18.04 2.36
N ASN A 228 4.38 19.35 2.29
CA ASN A 228 5.22 20.03 3.29
C ASN A 228 4.44 20.30 4.59
N PRO A 229 4.88 19.74 5.72
CA PRO A 229 4.19 19.92 7.00
C PRO A 229 4.23 21.35 7.53
N ALA A 230 5.31 22.10 7.27
CA ALA A 230 5.52 23.41 7.91
C ALA A 230 4.71 24.54 7.29
N SER A 231 4.35 24.45 6.01
CA SER A 231 3.71 25.56 5.29
C SER A 231 2.41 25.20 4.59
N GLY A 232 2.06 23.92 4.50
CA GLY A 232 1.00 23.44 3.59
C GLY A 232 1.29 23.75 2.12
N ALA A 233 2.43 24.41 1.86
CA ALA A 233 2.84 24.79 0.52
C ALA A 233 3.47 23.60 -0.20
N ALA A 234 3.15 23.52 -1.45
CA ALA A 234 3.71 22.60 -2.40
C ALA A 234 5.19 22.89 -2.64
N SER A 235 6.03 21.89 -2.57
CA SER A 235 7.41 22.04 -2.99
C SER A 235 7.95 20.77 -3.62
N ARG A 236 9.01 20.91 -4.40
CA ARG A 236 9.79 19.81 -4.94
C ARG A 236 8.99 18.83 -5.81
N GLY A 237 8.06 19.36 -6.63
CA GLY A 237 7.28 18.52 -7.53
C GLY A 237 8.13 17.84 -8.61
N LEU A 238 7.74 16.63 -8.97
CA LEU A 238 8.32 15.87 -10.06
C LEU A 238 7.98 16.51 -11.42
N ALA A 239 8.99 16.78 -12.24
CA ALA A 239 8.79 17.03 -13.67
C ALA A 239 8.86 15.70 -14.41
N GLY A 240 7.71 15.14 -14.75
CA GLY A 240 7.63 13.80 -15.33
C GLY A 240 6.21 13.30 -15.51
N ASP A 241 6.10 12.05 -15.85
CA ASP A 241 4.82 11.38 -16.05
C ASP A 241 4.56 10.40 -14.90
N VAL A 242 3.31 10.33 -14.47
CA VAL A 242 2.79 9.32 -13.52
C VAL A 242 1.68 8.57 -14.22
N PHE A 243 1.82 7.25 -14.33
CA PHE A 243 0.89 6.40 -15.06
C PHE A 243 -0.13 5.73 -14.11
N ARG A 244 0.32 5.36 -12.92
CA ARG A 244 -0.54 4.77 -11.89
C ARG A 244 0.03 5.12 -10.51
N ALA A 245 -0.85 5.32 -9.55
CA ALA A 245 -0.50 5.46 -8.14
C ALA A 245 -1.46 4.65 -7.27
N ARG A 246 -0.92 3.97 -6.27
CA ARG A 246 -1.67 3.11 -5.36
C ARG A 246 -1.22 3.30 -3.92
N VAL A 247 -2.18 3.24 -2.99
CA VAL A 247 -1.94 3.19 -1.54
C VAL A 247 -2.84 2.12 -0.94
N ALA A 248 -2.28 1.18 -0.20
CA ALA A 248 -3.00 0.07 0.40
C ALA A 248 -2.46 -0.27 1.80
N ASP A 249 -3.10 -1.19 2.50
CA ASP A 249 -2.57 -1.77 3.74
C ASP A 249 -1.19 -2.39 3.51
N SER A 250 -0.36 -2.42 4.54
CA SER A 250 1.03 -2.90 4.44
C SER A 250 1.17 -4.37 4.06
N ASP A 251 0.15 -5.17 4.27
CA ASP A 251 0.07 -6.60 3.92
C ASP A 251 -0.63 -6.87 2.58
N ALA A 252 -1.13 -5.81 1.91
CA ALA A 252 -1.72 -5.95 0.58
C ALA A 252 -0.70 -6.50 -0.44
N PRO A 253 -1.12 -7.29 -1.42
CA PRO A 253 -0.23 -7.73 -2.49
C PRO A 253 0.25 -6.54 -3.33
N TRP A 254 1.39 -6.70 -3.99
CA TRP A 254 1.84 -5.75 -5.01
C TRP A 254 0.98 -5.92 -6.28
N GLU A 255 0.38 -4.82 -6.76
CA GLU A 255 -0.49 -4.84 -7.94
C GLU A 255 0.19 -4.23 -9.17
N ILE A 256 1.06 -3.22 -8.95
CA ILE A 256 1.88 -2.68 -10.03
C ILE A 256 3.12 -3.56 -10.11
N LEU A 257 3.18 -4.42 -11.11
CA LEU A 257 4.31 -5.32 -11.35
C LEU A 257 5.24 -4.70 -12.38
N ASP A 258 6.55 -4.91 -12.20
CA ASP A 258 7.49 -4.57 -13.26
C ASP A 258 7.38 -5.56 -14.45
N ALA A 259 7.89 -5.12 -15.62
CA ALA A 259 7.82 -5.94 -16.82
C ALA A 259 8.54 -7.30 -16.70
N SER A 260 9.51 -7.42 -15.79
CA SER A 260 10.23 -8.68 -15.55
C SER A 260 9.37 -9.68 -14.78
N GLN A 261 8.44 -9.21 -13.95
CA GLN A 261 7.53 -10.03 -13.17
C GLN A 261 6.30 -10.48 -13.96
N LEU A 262 5.90 -9.73 -14.99
CA LEU A 262 4.79 -10.13 -15.89
C LEU A 262 5.06 -11.41 -16.69
N LEU A 263 6.31 -11.88 -16.75
CA LEU A 263 6.73 -13.10 -17.44
C LEU A 263 6.98 -14.31 -16.52
N HIS A 264 6.73 -14.21 -15.23
CA HIS A 264 6.73 -15.37 -14.33
C HIS A 264 5.48 -16.23 -14.54
N VAL A 265 5.28 -16.70 -15.76
CA VAL A 265 4.35 -17.79 -16.03
C VAL A 265 5.04 -19.08 -15.58
N ASN A 266 4.58 -19.63 -14.48
CA ASN A 266 4.97 -20.96 -14.08
C ASN A 266 4.27 -21.95 -15.03
N PHE A 267 4.99 -22.38 -16.05
CA PHE A 267 4.48 -23.30 -17.08
C PHE A 267 4.23 -24.73 -16.55
N ASN A 268 3.67 -24.86 -15.34
CA ASN A 268 3.23 -26.17 -14.82
C ASN A 268 1.89 -26.63 -15.38
N GLY A 269 1.26 -25.83 -16.22
CA GLY A 269 0.00 -26.15 -16.90
C GLY A 269 0.22 -26.76 -18.29
N THR A 270 -0.88 -27.01 -19.00
CA THR A 270 -0.87 -27.61 -20.32
C THR A 270 -1.29 -26.58 -21.38
N PHE A 271 -0.52 -26.55 -22.50
CA PHE A 271 -0.93 -25.77 -23.66
C PHE A 271 -1.97 -26.55 -24.45
N SER A 272 -3.11 -25.92 -24.75
CA SER A 272 -4.12 -26.43 -25.68
C SER A 272 -4.42 -25.34 -26.71
N GLY A 273 -3.91 -25.51 -27.91
CA GLY A 273 -4.02 -24.51 -28.97
C GLY A 273 -3.29 -23.21 -28.62
N THR A 274 -4.03 -22.11 -28.56
CA THR A 274 -3.51 -20.77 -28.18
C THR A 274 -3.70 -20.42 -26.71
N SER A 275 -4.27 -21.33 -25.91
CA SER A 275 -4.60 -21.12 -24.50
C SER A 275 -3.73 -21.98 -23.60
N TYR A 276 -3.34 -21.39 -22.45
CA TYR A 276 -2.64 -22.06 -21.36
C TYR A 276 -3.60 -22.19 -20.17
N THR A 277 -3.73 -23.40 -19.61
CA THR A 277 -4.56 -23.70 -18.43
C THR A 277 -3.76 -24.40 -17.35
#